data_b3a130ab04baea77919c724897d841aa
#
_entry.id   b3a130ab04baea77919c724897d841aa
#
_cell.length_a   1.000
_cell.length_b   1.000
_cell.length_c   1.000
_cell.angle_alpha   90.00
_cell.angle_beta   90.00
_cell.angle_gamma   90.00
#
_symmetry.space_group_name_H-M   'P 1'
#
loop_
_entity.id
_entity.type
_entity.pdbx_description
1 polymer ?
#
loop_
_entity_poly.entity_id
_entity_poly.type
_entity_poly.pdbx_seq_one_letter_code
_entity_poly.pdbx_strand_id
1 'polypeptide(L)'
;MNPALAIYNLAGCAAAALALPVARLGLGLAGRWDQIGPRLGIARALAPAGPGPRVWLQAVSVGEVGVAAVVAEELRKLLPRLDLTISSSTPKGLERARAELGLSARVAPFPLDLPWPVLASAAKLRPQVFACLVTEIWPQLLWWLERRGASLLMLNGRLSPRSFPRYQKAKPLIGPTLARFKVLSMIGPEDARRAVALGAPADRVRVDGNAKYAGLLDKARPELAAQAGERLALGEAPLLVAGSVRSGEEAPVLEAFARVRETHPRAVLAAAPRHVEKAGRWLAEAQRRGLAAYLWSGLDPTRPRPAACPVVVIDAMGVLMGLYGLCQGAYIAASLVRLGGQNPMEPAAWGAPCCYGPSMEDFADAAEALEQAGAARRVDGAGGLAAFWGDCLLAPGVAQANGAAGRQVVARWSGAARAA
;
A
#
# COMPACT_ATOMS: atom_id res chain seq x y z
N MET A 1 10.72 23.74 26.52
CA MET A 1 10.07 22.41 26.39
C MET A 1 8.63 22.57 26.85
N ASN A 2 7.64 22.12 26.10
CA ASN A 2 6.23 22.15 26.48
C ASN A 2 6.03 21.26 27.72
N PRO A 3 5.20 21.65 28.73
CA PRO A 3 4.91 20.83 29.91
C PRO A 3 4.41 19.41 29.58
N ALA A 4 3.57 19.26 28.54
CA ALA A 4 3.10 17.96 28.07
C ALA A 4 4.25 17.05 27.59
N LEU A 5 5.27 17.60 26.93
CA LEU A 5 6.46 16.83 26.52
C LEU A 5 7.33 16.46 27.73
N ALA A 6 7.40 17.31 28.75
CA ALA A 6 8.10 16.97 29.99
C ALA A 6 7.43 15.79 30.73
N ILE A 7 6.11 15.82 30.84
CA ILE A 7 5.31 14.73 31.43
C ILE A 7 5.47 13.45 30.60
N TYR A 8 5.40 13.56 29.26
CA TYR A 8 5.63 12.42 28.36
C TYR A 8 7.00 11.75 28.59
N ASN A 9 8.05 12.56 28.68
CA ASN A 9 9.41 12.07 28.92
C ASN A 9 9.56 11.42 30.30
N LEU A 10 9.02 12.06 31.33
CA LEU A 10 9.06 11.52 32.70
C LEU A 10 8.34 10.17 32.77
N ALA A 11 7.13 10.10 32.24
CA ALA A 11 6.34 8.86 32.21
C ALA A 11 7.03 7.77 31.37
N GLY A 12 7.59 8.15 30.20
CA GLY A 12 8.35 7.23 29.35
C GLY A 12 9.61 6.70 30.03
N CYS A 13 10.39 7.56 30.70
CA CYS A 13 11.56 7.13 31.47
C CYS A 13 11.20 6.22 32.65
N ALA A 14 10.14 6.54 33.40
CA ALA A 14 9.68 5.71 34.50
C ALA A 14 9.21 4.32 33.98
N ALA A 15 8.41 4.31 32.92
CA ALA A 15 7.98 3.05 32.29
C ALA A 15 9.18 2.23 31.77
N ALA A 16 10.15 2.87 31.16
CA ALA A 16 11.37 2.22 30.67
C ALA A 16 12.22 1.65 31.84
N ALA A 17 12.37 2.38 32.92
CA ALA A 17 13.11 1.92 34.09
C ALA A 17 12.51 0.63 34.70
N LEU A 18 11.20 0.50 34.67
CA LEU A 18 10.49 -0.68 35.15
C LEU A 18 10.50 -1.84 34.13
N ALA A 19 10.25 -1.52 32.85
CA ALA A 19 10.04 -2.52 31.83
C ALA A 19 11.34 -3.08 31.23
N LEU A 20 12.39 -2.28 31.06
CA LEU A 20 13.62 -2.69 30.37
C LEU A 20 14.40 -3.81 31.11
N PRO A 21 14.53 -3.83 32.44
CA PRO A 21 15.19 -4.94 33.13
C PRO A 21 14.46 -6.27 32.92
N VAL A 22 13.11 -6.25 33.00
CA VAL A 22 12.27 -7.43 32.76
C VAL A 22 12.35 -7.89 31.30
N ALA A 23 12.26 -6.93 30.36
CA ALA A 23 12.38 -7.20 28.93
C ALA A 23 13.79 -7.75 28.59
N ARG A 24 14.85 -7.21 29.21
CA ARG A 24 16.22 -7.70 29.00
C ARG A 24 16.37 -9.16 29.45
N LEU A 25 15.81 -9.49 30.62
CA LEU A 25 15.84 -10.87 31.14
C LEU A 25 15.03 -11.81 30.25
N GLY A 26 13.76 -11.49 29.97
CA GLY A 26 12.86 -12.36 29.19
C GLY A 26 13.28 -12.52 27.74
N LEU A 27 13.61 -11.42 27.04
CA LEU A 27 14.07 -11.48 25.66
C LEU A 27 15.51 -11.98 25.52
N GLY A 28 16.35 -11.76 26.53
CA GLY A 28 17.71 -12.30 26.58
C GLY A 28 17.68 -13.83 26.69
N LEU A 29 16.87 -14.38 27.57
CA LEU A 29 16.66 -15.83 27.70
C LEU A 29 16.05 -16.46 26.44
N ALA A 30 15.21 -15.69 25.71
CA ALA A 30 14.64 -16.10 24.42
C ALA A 30 15.55 -15.86 23.21
N GLY A 31 16.77 -15.34 23.39
CA GLY A 31 17.69 -14.98 22.30
C GLY A 31 17.21 -13.83 21.40
N ARG A 32 16.25 -13.00 21.87
CA ARG A 32 15.57 -11.97 21.07
C ARG A 32 15.88 -10.53 21.51
N TRP A 33 16.90 -10.33 22.33
CA TRP A 33 17.32 -8.99 22.78
C TRP A 33 17.79 -8.08 21.64
N ASP A 34 18.28 -8.65 20.55
CA ASP A 34 18.67 -7.94 19.32
C ASP A 34 17.52 -7.14 18.70
N GLN A 35 16.27 -7.45 19.03
CA GLN A 35 15.10 -6.71 18.53
C GLN A 35 14.88 -5.38 19.27
N ILE A 36 15.31 -5.22 20.51
CA ILE A 36 15.11 -4.02 21.32
C ILE A 36 16.42 -3.31 21.63
N GLY A 37 17.49 -4.03 21.93
CA GLY A 37 18.79 -3.45 22.30
C GLY A 37 19.26 -2.34 21.34
N PRO A 38 19.25 -2.55 20.03
CA PRO A 38 19.64 -1.52 19.07
C PRO A 38 18.75 -0.28 19.09
N ARG A 39 17.48 -0.39 19.47
CA ARG A 39 16.53 0.72 19.59
C ARG A 39 16.77 1.60 20.83
N LEU A 40 17.59 1.14 21.75
CA LEU A 40 18.06 1.92 22.90
C LEU A 40 19.26 2.82 22.59
N GLY A 41 19.63 2.95 21.31
CA GLY A 41 20.78 3.72 20.88
C GLY A 41 22.12 2.98 21.04
N ILE A 42 22.10 1.70 21.44
CA ILE A 42 23.27 0.82 21.59
C ILE A 42 23.51 0.08 20.26
N ALA A 43 23.20 0.70 19.13
CA ALA A 43 23.37 0.08 17.83
C ALA A 43 24.85 -0.08 17.47
N ARG A 44 25.19 -1.19 16.81
CA ARG A 44 26.47 -1.39 16.10
C ARG A 44 26.77 -0.17 15.22
N ALA A 45 28.06 0.14 15.03
CA ALA A 45 28.48 1.28 14.26
C ALA A 45 27.81 1.26 12.88
N LEU A 46 26.90 2.21 12.63
CA LEU A 46 26.50 2.54 11.27
C LEU A 46 27.73 3.01 10.50
N ALA A 47 27.81 2.71 9.22
CA ALA A 47 28.85 3.27 8.37
C ALA A 47 28.95 4.80 8.55
N PRO A 48 30.14 5.39 8.44
CA PRO A 48 30.29 6.85 8.51
C PRO A 48 29.34 7.56 7.55
N ALA A 49 28.94 8.79 7.92
CA ALA A 49 28.12 9.60 7.04
C ALA A 49 28.89 9.97 5.78
N GLY A 50 28.22 9.88 4.62
CA GLY A 50 28.74 10.36 3.35
C GLY A 50 28.85 11.91 3.31
N PRO A 51 29.51 12.46 2.29
CA PRO A 51 29.72 13.91 2.16
C PRO A 51 28.47 14.67 1.69
N GLY A 52 27.40 13.98 1.30
CA GLY A 52 26.21 14.60 0.73
C GLY A 52 25.16 15.06 1.75
N PRO A 53 24.04 15.57 1.27
CA PRO A 53 22.87 15.90 2.11
C PRO A 53 22.40 14.68 2.88
N ARG A 54 22.25 14.81 4.20
CA ARG A 54 21.84 13.70 5.08
C ARG A 54 20.34 13.70 5.28
N VAL A 55 19.67 12.69 4.72
CA VAL A 55 18.23 12.48 4.88
C VAL A 55 17.99 11.21 5.68
N TRP A 56 17.11 11.30 6.67
CA TRP A 56 16.65 10.17 7.45
C TRP A 56 15.16 9.93 7.18
N LEU A 57 14.83 8.79 6.56
CA LEU A 57 13.46 8.34 6.33
C LEU A 57 13.08 7.29 7.38
N GLN A 58 11.92 7.45 8.00
CA GLN A 58 11.34 6.49 8.93
C GLN A 58 10.16 5.77 8.29
N ALA A 59 10.22 4.42 8.28
CA ALA A 59 9.16 3.52 7.83
C ALA A 59 8.91 2.43 8.88
N VAL A 60 7.68 2.31 9.40
CA VAL A 60 7.38 1.36 10.50
C VAL A 60 7.33 -0.08 10.01
N SER A 61 6.64 -0.31 8.91
CA SER A 61 6.22 -1.62 8.44
C SER A 61 6.79 -1.98 7.07
N VAL A 62 6.64 -3.24 6.71
CA VAL A 62 6.99 -3.76 5.38
C VAL A 62 6.35 -2.95 4.24
N GLY A 63 5.07 -2.56 4.39
CA GLY A 63 4.37 -1.75 3.38
C GLY A 63 4.97 -0.35 3.23
N GLU A 64 5.36 0.27 4.33
CA GLU A 64 5.95 1.61 4.32
C GLU A 64 7.38 1.61 3.80
N VAL A 65 8.14 0.52 3.98
CA VAL A 65 9.45 0.36 3.34
C VAL A 65 9.33 0.40 1.81
N GLY A 66 8.26 -0.17 1.23
CA GLY A 66 7.99 -0.03 -0.20
C GLY A 66 7.76 1.42 -0.62
N VAL A 67 7.05 2.22 0.18
CA VAL A 67 6.91 3.67 -0.05
C VAL A 67 8.26 4.39 0.11
N ALA A 68 9.04 4.01 1.14
CA ALA A 68 10.39 4.55 1.34
C ALA A 68 11.30 4.31 0.14
N ALA A 69 11.20 3.14 -0.50
CA ALA A 69 11.98 2.81 -1.69
C ALA A 69 11.65 3.74 -2.87
N VAL A 70 10.36 4.00 -3.10
CA VAL A 70 9.92 4.92 -4.15
C VAL A 70 10.40 6.35 -3.87
N VAL A 71 10.21 6.85 -2.64
CA VAL A 71 10.68 8.19 -2.22
C VAL A 71 12.20 8.28 -2.35
N ALA A 72 12.94 7.23 -1.94
CA ALA A 72 14.39 7.18 -2.05
C ALA A 72 14.89 7.24 -3.50
N GLU A 73 14.18 6.60 -4.43
CA GLU A 73 14.49 6.66 -5.86
C GLU A 73 14.32 8.08 -6.40
N GLU A 74 13.20 8.75 -6.11
CA GLU A 74 12.96 10.11 -6.55
C GLU A 74 13.97 11.09 -5.93
N LEU A 75 14.29 10.95 -4.64
CA LEU A 75 15.31 11.76 -3.98
C LEU A 75 16.69 11.62 -4.63
N ARG A 76 17.08 10.43 -5.07
CA ARG A 76 18.38 10.22 -5.73
C ARG A 76 18.45 10.85 -7.11
N LYS A 77 17.34 10.91 -7.84
CA LYS A 77 17.28 11.64 -9.13
C LYS A 77 17.57 13.13 -8.92
N LEU A 78 17.10 13.69 -7.79
CA LEU A 78 17.28 15.11 -7.46
C LEU A 78 18.63 15.38 -6.75
N LEU A 79 19.11 14.44 -5.96
CA LEU A 79 20.28 14.56 -5.09
C LEU A 79 21.25 13.37 -5.32
N PRO A 80 22.08 13.38 -6.37
CA PRO A 80 22.96 12.24 -6.70
C PRO A 80 23.93 11.84 -5.60
N ARG A 81 24.30 12.77 -4.70
CA ARG A 81 25.22 12.51 -3.55
C ARG A 81 24.47 12.31 -2.24
N LEU A 82 23.19 11.92 -2.30
CA LEU A 82 22.34 11.72 -1.12
C LEU A 82 22.93 10.70 -0.15
N ASP A 83 23.15 11.10 1.11
CA ASP A 83 23.43 10.20 2.22
C ASP A 83 22.12 9.85 2.92
N LEU A 84 21.56 8.71 2.52
CA LEU A 84 20.25 8.27 2.96
C LEU A 84 20.35 7.25 4.09
N THR A 85 19.59 7.48 5.15
CA THR A 85 19.34 6.49 6.20
C THR A 85 17.87 6.12 6.21
N ILE A 86 17.57 4.82 6.16
CA ILE A 86 16.22 4.28 6.33
C ILE A 86 16.15 3.61 7.69
N SER A 87 15.13 3.93 8.48
CA SER A 87 14.89 3.23 9.74
C SER A 87 13.53 2.56 9.76
N SER A 88 13.43 1.45 10.51
CA SER A 88 12.17 0.78 10.74
C SER A 88 11.99 0.37 12.20
N SER A 89 10.73 0.35 12.63
CA SER A 89 10.36 -0.02 14.00
C SER A 89 10.13 -1.52 14.17
N THR A 90 9.98 -2.29 13.07
CA THR A 90 9.71 -3.72 13.09
C THR A 90 10.86 -4.55 12.51
N PRO A 91 11.11 -5.78 13.04
CA PRO A 91 12.15 -6.66 12.49
C PRO A 91 11.95 -6.97 11.00
N LYS A 92 10.72 -7.27 10.58
CA LYS A 92 10.40 -7.55 9.17
C LYS A 92 10.59 -6.32 8.28
N GLY A 93 10.28 -5.13 8.78
CA GLY A 93 10.55 -3.88 8.07
C GLY A 93 12.05 -3.62 7.90
N LEU A 94 12.85 -3.89 8.92
CA LEU A 94 14.31 -3.81 8.83
C LEU A 94 14.91 -4.80 7.84
N GLU A 95 14.43 -6.04 7.86
CA GLU A 95 14.85 -7.08 6.93
C GLU A 95 14.55 -6.66 5.48
N ARG A 96 13.33 -6.22 5.21
CA ARG A 96 12.94 -5.72 3.89
C ARG A 96 13.75 -4.50 3.46
N ALA A 97 13.97 -3.54 4.36
CA ALA A 97 14.77 -2.35 4.05
C ALA A 97 16.23 -2.73 3.69
N ARG A 98 16.81 -3.72 4.37
CA ARG A 98 18.15 -4.22 4.03
C ARG A 98 18.17 -4.91 2.67
N ALA A 99 17.16 -5.73 2.36
CA ALA A 99 17.07 -6.44 1.09
C ALA A 99 16.88 -5.48 -0.10
N GLU A 100 16.00 -4.49 0.03
CA GLU A 100 15.66 -3.60 -1.09
C GLU A 100 16.58 -2.37 -1.20
N LEU A 101 17.08 -1.85 -0.08
CA LEU A 101 17.77 -0.56 -0.02
C LEU A 101 19.17 -0.63 0.59
N GLY A 102 19.59 -1.78 1.13
CA GLY A 102 20.84 -1.90 1.89
C GLY A 102 22.12 -1.60 1.10
N LEU A 103 22.09 -1.74 -0.23
CA LEU A 103 23.22 -1.36 -1.10
C LEU A 103 23.29 0.15 -1.38
N SER A 104 22.21 0.85 -1.14
CA SER A 104 22.04 2.25 -1.55
C SER A 104 21.67 3.20 -0.39
N ALA A 105 21.37 2.67 0.79
CA ALA A 105 21.06 3.43 1.99
C ALA A 105 21.60 2.73 3.23
N ARG A 106 21.89 3.51 4.27
CA ARG A 106 22.14 2.95 5.60
C ARG A 106 20.82 2.49 6.20
N VAL A 107 20.76 1.29 6.74
CA VAL A 107 19.54 0.76 7.39
C VAL A 107 19.77 0.65 8.89
N ALA A 108 18.89 1.27 9.67
CA ALA A 108 18.98 1.33 11.12
C ALA A 108 17.65 0.97 11.80
N PRO A 109 17.68 0.38 13.00
CA PRO A 109 16.48 0.29 13.81
C PRO A 109 16.06 1.69 14.28
N PHE A 110 14.75 1.95 14.31
CA PHE A 110 14.22 3.20 14.83
C PHE A 110 14.38 3.26 16.35
N PRO A 111 14.90 4.35 16.94
CA PRO A 111 15.09 4.46 18.38
C PRO A 111 13.75 4.45 19.13
N LEU A 112 13.77 4.00 20.37
CA LEU A 112 12.67 4.28 21.29
C LEU A 112 12.60 5.79 21.54
N ASP A 113 11.39 6.34 21.62
CA ASP A 113 11.20 7.79 21.80
C ASP A 113 11.46 8.24 23.24
N LEU A 114 12.63 7.91 23.74
CA LEU A 114 13.15 8.28 25.05
C LEU A 114 14.35 9.22 24.89
N PRO A 115 14.64 10.08 25.88
CA PRO A 115 15.69 11.08 25.75
C PRO A 115 17.05 10.53 25.30
N TRP A 116 17.54 9.44 25.91
CA TRP A 116 18.88 8.92 25.60
C TRP A 116 18.96 8.15 24.27
N PRO A 117 18.00 7.29 23.83
CA PRO A 117 18.08 6.65 22.52
C PRO A 117 17.97 7.65 21.38
N VAL A 118 17.09 8.64 21.56
CA VAL A 118 16.92 9.73 20.61
C VAL A 118 18.20 10.55 20.46
N LEU A 119 18.81 10.95 21.60
CA LEU A 119 20.04 11.71 21.61
C LEU A 119 21.19 10.96 20.92
N ALA A 120 21.37 9.69 21.27
CA ALA A 120 22.40 8.83 20.69
C ALA A 120 22.22 8.67 19.18
N SER A 121 20.98 8.42 18.72
CA SER A 121 20.67 8.26 17.29
C SER A 121 20.82 9.57 16.52
N ALA A 122 20.30 10.68 17.04
CA ALA A 122 20.42 12.00 16.41
C ALA A 122 21.88 12.50 16.33
N ALA A 123 22.69 12.23 17.35
CA ALA A 123 24.11 12.58 17.35
C ALA A 123 24.92 11.77 16.33
N LYS A 124 24.50 10.53 16.05
CA LYS A 124 25.17 9.63 15.11
C LYS A 124 24.76 9.90 13.68
N LEU A 125 23.46 10.08 13.42
CA LEU A 125 22.90 10.26 12.07
C LEU A 125 23.05 11.70 11.58
N ARG A 126 22.94 12.68 12.47
CA ARG A 126 23.02 14.12 12.18
C ARG A 126 22.22 14.52 10.94
N PRO A 127 20.93 14.15 10.84
CA PRO A 127 20.16 14.42 9.64
C PRO A 127 19.94 15.92 9.46
N GLN A 128 19.98 16.39 8.22
CA GLN A 128 19.53 17.72 7.82
C GLN A 128 18.03 17.74 7.53
N VAL A 129 17.51 16.59 7.07
CA VAL A 129 16.09 16.36 6.86
C VAL A 129 15.71 15.04 7.54
N PHE A 130 14.62 15.06 8.27
CA PHE A 130 13.94 13.87 8.77
C PHE A 130 12.54 13.82 8.17
N ALA A 131 12.21 12.70 7.53
CA ALA A 131 10.88 12.47 7.03
C ALA A 131 10.30 11.18 7.62
N CYS A 132 9.14 11.26 8.25
CA CYS A 132 8.37 10.08 8.60
C CYS A 132 7.36 9.76 7.52
N LEU A 133 7.27 8.46 7.20
CA LEU A 133 6.24 7.94 6.31
C LEU A 133 5.02 7.56 7.14
N VAL A 134 3.85 7.88 6.59
CA VAL A 134 2.59 7.74 7.33
C VAL A 134 2.58 8.59 8.59
N THR A 135 1.69 8.34 9.54
CA THR A 135 1.54 9.21 10.72
C THR A 135 2.37 8.67 11.89
N GLU A 136 3.65 9.00 11.86
CA GLU A 136 4.62 8.65 12.89
C GLU A 136 4.95 9.90 13.74
N ILE A 137 4.19 10.10 14.81
CA ILE A 137 4.34 11.26 15.71
C ILE A 137 5.13 10.83 16.93
N TRP A 138 6.41 11.14 16.93
CA TRP A 138 7.38 10.83 17.99
C TRP A 138 7.85 12.12 18.67
N PRO A 139 7.17 12.57 19.74
CA PRO A 139 7.33 13.93 20.29
C PRO A 139 8.76 14.27 20.72
N GLN A 140 9.47 13.33 21.35
CA GLN A 140 10.83 13.55 21.81
C GLN A 140 11.82 13.63 20.66
N LEU A 141 11.73 12.71 19.69
CA LEU A 141 12.60 12.72 18.51
C LEU A 141 12.43 13.99 17.69
N LEU A 142 11.18 14.34 17.37
CA LEU A 142 10.86 15.51 16.55
C LEU A 142 11.31 16.81 17.23
N TRP A 143 11.08 16.94 18.55
CA TRP A 143 11.55 18.08 19.31
C TRP A 143 13.08 18.21 19.28
N TRP A 144 13.80 17.09 19.42
CA TRP A 144 15.26 17.09 19.45
C TRP A 144 15.88 17.38 18.09
N LEU A 145 15.35 16.80 17.02
CA LEU A 145 15.84 17.00 15.67
C LEU A 145 15.64 18.45 15.20
N GLU A 146 14.45 19.03 15.48
CA GLU A 146 14.20 20.45 15.19
C GLU A 146 15.21 21.36 15.89
N ARG A 147 15.47 21.15 17.18
CA ARG A 147 16.45 21.93 17.94
C ARG A 147 17.88 21.81 17.40
N ARG A 148 18.17 20.76 16.68
CA ARG A 148 19.45 20.57 15.97
C ARG A 148 19.43 21.09 14.53
N GLY A 149 18.39 21.77 14.13
CA GLY A 149 18.27 22.40 12.82
C GLY A 149 17.79 21.48 11.71
N ALA A 150 17.35 20.24 12.01
CA ALA A 150 16.80 19.37 11.01
C ALA A 150 15.40 19.85 10.55
N SER A 151 15.16 19.83 9.25
CA SER A 151 13.83 20.03 8.69
C SER A 151 12.99 18.75 8.85
N LEU A 152 11.78 18.91 9.38
CA LEU A 152 10.88 17.79 9.66
C LEU A 152 9.79 17.73 8.60
N LEU A 153 9.60 16.56 7.99
CA LEU A 153 8.59 16.32 6.97
C LEU A 153 7.74 15.11 7.37
N MET A 154 6.45 15.20 7.13
CA MET A 154 5.54 14.04 7.16
C MET A 154 5.13 13.74 5.72
N LEU A 155 5.44 12.56 5.21
CA LEU A 155 5.12 12.15 3.86
C LEU A 155 4.12 11.01 3.90
N ASN A 156 3.19 10.99 2.96
CA ASN A 156 2.14 9.98 2.88
C ASN A 156 1.31 9.88 4.18
N GLY A 157 1.04 11.02 4.83
CA GLY A 157 0.37 11.11 6.13
C GLY A 157 -1.06 10.58 6.08
N ARG A 158 -1.41 9.69 7.02
CA ARG A 158 -2.73 9.10 7.16
C ARG A 158 -3.21 9.18 8.60
N LEU A 159 -4.35 9.80 8.82
CA LEU A 159 -5.01 9.91 10.12
C LEU A 159 -6.38 9.21 10.08
N SER A 160 -6.40 7.92 10.41
CA SER A 160 -7.62 7.12 10.31
C SER A 160 -8.71 7.60 11.29
N PRO A 161 -10.01 7.43 10.94
CA PRO A 161 -11.12 7.70 11.86
C PRO A 161 -10.97 6.99 13.22
N ARG A 162 -10.37 5.80 13.21
CA ARG A 162 -10.16 4.98 14.42
C ARG A 162 -9.07 5.55 15.35
N SER A 163 -8.00 6.11 14.80
CA SER A 163 -6.88 6.67 15.59
C SER A 163 -7.12 8.12 16.02
N PHE A 164 -7.88 8.89 15.25
CA PHE A 164 -8.12 10.30 15.47
C PHE A 164 -8.63 10.67 16.88
N PRO A 165 -9.63 9.96 17.48
CA PRO A 165 -10.08 10.28 18.84
C PRO A 165 -9.00 10.13 19.92
N ARG A 166 -8.03 9.21 19.75
CA ARG A 166 -6.90 9.06 20.68
C ARG A 166 -5.95 10.24 20.57
N TYR A 167 -5.65 10.68 19.34
CA TYR A 167 -4.82 11.87 19.11
C TYR A 167 -5.49 13.13 19.64
N GLN A 168 -6.81 13.26 19.54
CA GLN A 168 -7.56 14.39 20.12
C GLN A 168 -7.39 14.47 21.64
N LYS A 169 -7.46 13.34 22.35
CA LYS A 169 -7.22 13.30 23.81
C LYS A 169 -5.80 13.73 24.18
N ALA A 170 -4.83 13.45 23.30
CA ALA A 170 -3.42 13.82 23.48
C ALA A 170 -3.06 15.15 22.78
N LYS A 171 -4.04 15.96 22.35
CA LYS A 171 -3.82 17.21 21.60
C LYS A 171 -2.82 18.18 22.25
N PRO A 172 -2.74 18.35 23.59
CA PRO A 172 -1.73 19.21 24.22
C PRO A 172 -0.29 18.80 23.92
N LEU A 173 -0.04 17.54 23.61
CA LEU A 173 1.26 16.99 23.19
C LEU A 173 1.38 16.94 21.67
N ILE A 174 0.34 16.45 20.99
CA ILE A 174 0.34 16.19 19.55
C ILE A 174 0.33 17.49 18.74
N GLY A 175 -0.48 18.49 19.11
CA GLY A 175 -0.59 19.74 18.35
C GLY A 175 0.76 20.50 18.26
N PRO A 176 1.43 20.78 19.37
CA PRO A 176 2.77 21.40 19.32
C PRO A 176 3.81 20.52 18.61
N THR A 177 3.59 19.20 18.54
CA THR A 177 4.49 18.29 17.81
C THR A 177 4.24 18.37 16.30
N LEU A 178 2.99 18.40 15.86
CA LEU A 178 2.63 18.59 14.45
C LEU A 178 3.05 19.97 13.92
N ALA A 179 2.98 20.99 14.75
CA ALA A 179 3.43 22.34 14.39
C ALA A 179 4.93 22.46 14.07
N ARG A 180 5.74 21.45 14.38
CA ARG A 180 7.18 21.41 14.08
C ARG A 180 7.47 21.02 12.63
N PHE A 181 6.56 20.31 11.99
CA PHE A 181 6.74 19.89 10.61
C PHE A 181 6.74 21.10 9.67
N LYS A 182 7.68 21.11 8.73
CA LYS A 182 7.74 22.10 7.64
C LYS A 182 6.70 21.80 6.57
N VAL A 183 6.44 20.51 6.31
CA VAL A 183 5.44 20.02 5.36
C VAL A 183 4.78 18.78 5.95
N LEU A 184 3.46 18.73 5.81
CA LEU A 184 2.65 17.54 6.08
C LEU A 184 1.91 17.18 4.77
N SER A 185 2.49 16.24 4.02
CA SER A 185 1.92 15.69 2.78
C SER A 185 0.96 14.55 3.15
N MET A 186 -0.34 14.80 3.03
CA MET A 186 -1.40 13.89 3.43
C MET A 186 -1.95 13.13 2.23
N ILE A 187 -2.44 11.90 2.45
CA ILE A 187 -2.96 11.07 1.37
C ILE A 187 -4.34 11.52 0.86
N GLY A 188 -5.12 12.19 1.70
CA GLY A 188 -6.46 12.63 1.32
C GLY A 188 -6.95 13.86 2.08
N PRO A 189 -8.04 14.50 1.58
CA PRO A 189 -8.59 15.71 2.19
C PRO A 189 -9.04 15.50 3.65
N GLU A 190 -9.59 14.34 3.97
CA GLU A 190 -10.02 14.00 5.32
C GLU A 190 -8.83 13.91 6.29
N ASP A 191 -7.72 13.31 5.86
CA ASP A 191 -6.51 13.22 6.65
C ASP A 191 -5.92 14.61 6.90
N ALA A 192 -5.94 15.47 5.88
CA ALA A 192 -5.52 16.87 5.99
C ALA A 192 -6.39 17.65 7.01
N ARG A 193 -7.72 17.54 6.92
CA ARG A 193 -8.65 18.16 7.89
C ARG A 193 -8.38 17.70 9.33
N ARG A 194 -8.16 16.39 9.53
CA ARG A 194 -7.82 15.84 10.84
C ARG A 194 -6.47 16.33 11.36
N ALA A 195 -5.45 16.46 10.49
CA ALA A 195 -4.15 17.01 10.88
C ALA A 195 -4.28 18.46 11.37
N VAL A 196 -5.00 19.30 10.65
CA VAL A 196 -5.28 20.70 11.06
C VAL A 196 -6.07 20.75 12.37
N ALA A 197 -7.11 19.90 12.52
CA ALA A 197 -7.90 19.82 13.76
C ALA A 197 -7.07 19.40 14.98
N LEU A 198 -5.98 18.64 14.78
CA LEU A 198 -5.03 18.27 15.82
C LEU A 198 -3.99 19.36 16.12
N GLY A 199 -3.88 20.38 15.27
CA GLY A 199 -2.99 21.53 15.51
C GLY A 199 -1.83 21.65 14.50
N ALA A 200 -1.88 20.94 13.37
CA ALA A 200 -0.97 21.21 12.27
C ALA A 200 -1.28 22.59 11.65
N PRO A 201 -0.26 23.42 11.33
CA PRO A 201 -0.46 24.67 10.62
C PRO A 201 -1.06 24.41 9.22
N ALA A 202 -2.20 25.04 8.92
CA ALA A 202 -2.95 24.77 7.69
C ALA A 202 -2.14 25.11 6.43
N ASP A 203 -1.28 26.11 6.47
CA ASP A 203 -0.37 26.54 5.40
C ASP A 203 0.73 25.52 5.09
N ARG A 204 0.96 24.56 5.99
CA ARG A 204 1.98 23.48 5.84
C ARG A 204 1.37 22.12 5.50
N VAL A 205 0.03 22.03 5.48
CA VAL A 205 -0.68 20.79 5.15
C VAL A 205 -1.03 20.78 3.67
N ARG A 206 -0.63 19.72 2.96
CA ARG A 206 -0.90 19.50 1.54
C ARG A 206 -1.62 18.17 1.34
N VAL A 207 -2.34 18.02 0.24
CA VAL A 207 -2.94 16.76 -0.20
C VAL A 207 -2.28 16.35 -1.49
N ASP A 208 -1.30 15.46 -1.39
CA ASP A 208 -0.48 15.03 -2.53
C ASP A 208 -0.88 13.64 -3.05
N GLY A 209 -1.74 12.93 -2.33
CA GLY A 209 -2.15 11.56 -2.66
C GLY A 209 -1.31 10.50 -1.94
N ASN A 210 -1.46 9.24 -2.37
CA ASN A 210 -0.82 8.11 -1.69
C ASN A 210 0.36 7.56 -2.52
N ALA A 211 1.56 7.81 -2.05
CA ALA A 211 2.82 7.36 -2.68
C ALA A 211 2.94 5.82 -2.80
N LYS A 212 2.10 5.05 -2.12
CA LYS A 212 2.00 3.59 -2.30
C LYS A 212 1.68 3.21 -3.76
N TYR A 213 1.03 4.10 -4.50
CA TYR A 213 0.63 3.89 -5.89
C TYR A 213 1.57 4.55 -6.90
N ALA A 214 2.65 5.18 -6.44
CA ALA A 214 3.67 5.72 -7.34
C ALA A 214 4.28 4.59 -8.20
N GLY A 215 4.55 4.90 -9.46
CA GLY A 215 5.04 3.92 -10.43
C GLY A 215 4.03 2.86 -10.87
N LEU A 216 2.76 2.93 -10.42
CA LEU A 216 1.75 1.95 -10.82
C LEU A 216 1.40 2.08 -12.32
N LEU A 217 1.39 3.29 -12.86
CA LEU A 217 1.23 3.52 -14.30
C LEU A 217 2.38 2.91 -15.11
N ASP A 218 3.61 2.97 -14.60
CA ASP A 218 4.78 2.40 -15.27
C ASP A 218 4.75 0.86 -15.27
N LYS A 219 3.98 0.25 -14.36
CA LYS A 219 3.71 -1.19 -14.33
C LYS A 219 2.63 -1.62 -15.31
N ALA A 220 1.77 -0.71 -15.74
CA ALA A 220 0.73 -0.95 -16.74
C ALA A 220 1.34 -0.91 -18.16
N ARG A 221 2.22 -1.87 -18.46
CA ARG A 221 2.97 -1.94 -19.72
C ARG A 221 2.19 -2.70 -20.79
N PRO A 222 2.01 -2.14 -22.00
CA PRO A 222 1.27 -2.79 -23.09
C PRO A 222 1.78 -4.19 -23.44
N GLU A 223 3.08 -4.44 -23.26
CA GLU A 223 3.70 -5.75 -23.55
C GLU A 223 3.12 -6.86 -22.65
N LEU A 224 2.77 -6.54 -21.39
CA LEU A 224 2.15 -7.50 -20.48
C LEU A 224 0.75 -7.89 -20.94
N ALA A 225 -0.01 -6.94 -21.46
CA ALA A 225 -1.34 -7.20 -22.01
C ALA A 225 -1.24 -8.00 -23.31
N ALA A 226 -0.32 -7.65 -24.20
CA ALA A 226 -0.09 -8.40 -25.45
C ALA A 226 0.25 -9.87 -25.18
N GLN A 227 1.23 -10.13 -24.29
CA GLN A 227 1.60 -11.49 -23.89
C GLN A 227 0.44 -12.30 -23.29
N ALA A 228 -0.39 -11.65 -22.49
CA ALA A 228 -1.59 -12.30 -21.94
C ALA A 228 -2.62 -12.59 -23.05
N GLY A 229 -2.79 -11.67 -23.98
CA GLY A 229 -3.73 -11.79 -25.10
C GLY A 229 -3.41 -12.94 -26.06
N GLU A 230 -2.14 -13.15 -26.37
CA GLU A 230 -1.68 -14.28 -27.22
C GLU A 230 -2.08 -15.63 -26.65
N ARG A 231 -1.90 -15.84 -25.33
CA ARG A 231 -2.30 -17.10 -24.67
C ARG A 231 -3.80 -17.27 -24.57
N LEU A 232 -4.53 -16.18 -24.32
CA LEU A 232 -5.98 -16.22 -24.17
C LEU A 232 -6.72 -16.40 -25.51
N ALA A 233 -6.12 -15.98 -26.63
CA ALA A 233 -6.72 -16.03 -27.97
C ALA A 233 -8.17 -15.56 -27.97
N LEU A 234 -8.40 -14.36 -27.41
CA LEU A 234 -9.75 -13.86 -27.17
C LEU A 234 -10.53 -13.59 -28.45
N GLY A 235 -9.84 -13.18 -29.55
CA GLY A 235 -10.50 -12.64 -30.72
C GLY A 235 -11.40 -11.47 -30.32
N GLU A 236 -12.70 -11.59 -30.60
CA GLU A 236 -13.70 -10.58 -30.19
C GLU A 236 -14.39 -10.92 -28.86
N ALA A 237 -13.98 -11.98 -28.17
CA ALA A 237 -14.59 -12.36 -26.91
C ALA A 237 -14.22 -11.37 -25.79
N PRO A 238 -15.20 -10.80 -25.07
CA PRO A 238 -14.90 -9.90 -23.98
C PRO A 238 -14.31 -10.66 -22.78
N LEU A 239 -13.29 -10.06 -22.16
CA LEU A 239 -12.63 -10.60 -20.99
C LEU A 239 -13.16 -9.93 -19.71
N LEU A 240 -13.54 -10.73 -18.73
CA LEU A 240 -13.81 -10.32 -17.36
C LEU A 240 -12.70 -10.85 -16.46
N VAL A 241 -12.27 -10.08 -15.47
CA VAL A 241 -11.20 -10.48 -14.57
C VAL A 241 -11.67 -10.48 -13.13
N ALA A 242 -11.44 -11.60 -12.42
CA ALA A 242 -11.58 -11.68 -10.97
C ALA A 242 -10.17 -11.75 -10.34
N GLY A 243 -9.72 -10.65 -9.74
CA GLY A 243 -8.33 -10.49 -9.28
C GLY A 243 -8.13 -10.81 -7.82
N SER A 244 -7.10 -11.63 -7.52
CA SER A 244 -6.64 -11.99 -6.18
C SER A 244 -7.71 -12.62 -5.28
N VAL A 245 -8.49 -13.52 -5.84
CA VAL A 245 -9.67 -14.14 -5.20
C VAL A 245 -9.27 -14.97 -3.99
N ARG A 246 -10.04 -14.84 -2.91
CA ARG A 246 -9.84 -15.56 -1.64
C ARG A 246 -10.85 -16.69 -1.51
N SER A 247 -10.52 -17.63 -0.62
CA SER A 247 -11.43 -18.73 -0.31
C SER A 247 -12.79 -18.20 0.19
N GLY A 248 -13.86 -18.70 -0.40
CA GLY A 248 -15.23 -18.29 -0.13
C GLY A 248 -15.82 -17.35 -1.18
N GLU A 249 -15.01 -16.84 -2.11
CA GLU A 249 -15.47 -15.99 -3.21
C GLU A 249 -15.58 -16.74 -4.55
N GLU A 250 -15.07 -17.98 -4.62
CA GLU A 250 -15.10 -18.79 -5.84
C GLU A 250 -16.53 -18.99 -6.35
N ALA A 251 -17.43 -19.41 -5.45
CA ALA A 251 -18.82 -19.70 -5.79
C ALA A 251 -19.58 -18.46 -6.31
N PRO A 252 -19.60 -17.30 -5.60
CA PRO A 252 -20.29 -16.11 -6.09
C PRO A 252 -19.69 -15.54 -7.38
N VAL A 253 -18.37 -15.65 -7.59
CA VAL A 253 -17.72 -15.19 -8.83
C VAL A 253 -18.14 -16.05 -10.03
N LEU A 254 -18.11 -17.37 -9.90
CA LEU A 254 -18.54 -18.29 -10.98
C LEU A 254 -20.03 -18.22 -11.24
N GLU A 255 -20.84 -18.02 -10.20
CA GLU A 255 -22.29 -17.82 -10.35
C GLU A 255 -22.58 -16.51 -11.11
N ALA A 256 -21.94 -15.40 -10.74
CA ALA A 256 -22.08 -14.14 -11.45
C ALA A 256 -21.69 -14.29 -12.93
N PHE A 257 -20.57 -14.97 -13.19
CA PHE A 257 -20.11 -15.22 -14.55
C PHE A 257 -21.07 -16.09 -15.35
N ALA A 258 -21.63 -17.12 -14.74
CA ALA A 258 -22.64 -17.98 -15.42
C ALA A 258 -23.86 -17.15 -15.87
N ARG A 259 -24.38 -16.26 -15.02
CA ARG A 259 -25.47 -15.32 -15.34
C ARG A 259 -25.09 -14.36 -16.49
N VAL A 260 -23.88 -13.83 -16.50
CA VAL A 260 -23.40 -12.96 -17.60
C VAL A 260 -23.40 -13.75 -18.93
N ARG A 261 -23.02 -15.02 -18.91
CA ARG A 261 -22.98 -15.85 -20.12
C ARG A 261 -24.35 -16.17 -20.73
N GLU A 262 -25.43 -16.04 -19.98
CA GLU A 262 -26.80 -16.18 -20.52
C GLU A 262 -27.06 -15.12 -21.60
N THR A 263 -26.53 -13.90 -21.43
CA THR A 263 -26.68 -12.78 -22.38
C THR A 263 -25.43 -12.54 -23.24
N HIS A 264 -24.27 -12.93 -22.76
CA HIS A 264 -22.98 -12.77 -23.43
C HIS A 264 -22.23 -14.12 -23.54
N PRO A 265 -22.67 -15.06 -24.35
CA PRO A 265 -22.15 -16.45 -24.36
C PRO A 265 -20.67 -16.56 -24.74
N ARG A 266 -20.12 -15.54 -25.42
CA ARG A 266 -18.70 -15.50 -25.80
C ARG A 266 -17.80 -14.93 -24.69
N ALA A 267 -18.34 -14.41 -23.57
CA ALA A 267 -17.57 -13.86 -22.50
C ALA A 267 -16.61 -14.89 -21.89
N VAL A 268 -15.41 -14.42 -21.54
CA VAL A 268 -14.33 -15.19 -20.92
C VAL A 268 -14.04 -14.62 -19.55
N LEU A 269 -13.84 -15.49 -18.56
CA LEU A 269 -13.41 -15.13 -17.22
C LEU A 269 -11.95 -15.55 -16.99
N ALA A 270 -11.08 -14.61 -16.63
CA ALA A 270 -9.81 -14.90 -16.01
C ALA A 270 -9.95 -14.77 -14.49
N ALA A 271 -9.85 -15.90 -13.78
CA ALA A 271 -9.94 -15.94 -12.32
C ALA A 271 -8.54 -16.15 -11.72
N ALA A 272 -8.06 -15.18 -10.97
CA ALA A 272 -6.74 -15.21 -10.34
C ALA A 272 -6.85 -15.45 -8.82
N PRO A 273 -6.63 -16.68 -8.32
CA PRO A 273 -6.55 -16.96 -6.91
C PRO A 273 -5.39 -16.18 -6.25
N ARG A 274 -5.60 -15.64 -5.04
CA ARG A 274 -4.51 -15.01 -4.25
C ARG A 274 -3.40 -16.00 -3.91
N HIS A 275 -3.76 -17.26 -3.78
CA HIS A 275 -2.89 -18.39 -3.50
C HIS A 275 -2.94 -19.34 -4.69
N VAL A 276 -1.91 -19.31 -5.53
CA VAL A 276 -1.86 -20.07 -6.80
C VAL A 276 -1.98 -21.59 -6.59
N GLU A 277 -1.53 -22.08 -5.44
CA GLU A 277 -1.68 -23.50 -5.05
C GLU A 277 -3.13 -23.95 -4.88
N LYS A 278 -4.07 -22.99 -4.79
CA LYS A 278 -5.52 -23.28 -4.71
C LYS A 278 -6.22 -23.31 -6.06
N ALA A 279 -5.50 -23.14 -7.17
CA ALA A 279 -6.08 -23.13 -8.52
C ALA A 279 -6.90 -24.40 -8.83
N GLY A 280 -6.49 -25.56 -8.33
CA GLY A 280 -7.25 -26.81 -8.49
C GLY A 280 -8.66 -26.77 -7.91
N ARG A 281 -8.91 -25.99 -6.84
CA ARG A 281 -10.26 -25.82 -6.27
C ARG A 281 -11.16 -25.05 -7.23
N TRP A 282 -10.61 -24.07 -7.94
CA TRP A 282 -11.33 -23.30 -8.95
C TRP A 282 -11.76 -24.16 -10.12
N LEU A 283 -10.88 -25.05 -10.62
CA LEU A 283 -11.23 -25.99 -11.67
C LEU A 283 -12.39 -26.89 -11.23
N ALA A 284 -12.31 -27.47 -10.04
CA ALA A 284 -13.35 -28.32 -9.50
C ALA A 284 -14.69 -27.57 -9.33
N GLU A 285 -14.67 -26.33 -8.88
CA GLU A 285 -15.86 -25.50 -8.72
C GLU A 285 -16.50 -25.11 -10.07
N ALA A 286 -15.66 -24.76 -11.06
CA ALA A 286 -16.12 -24.48 -12.42
C ALA A 286 -16.78 -25.72 -13.05
N GLN A 287 -16.14 -26.86 -12.93
CA GLN A 287 -16.68 -28.15 -13.44
C GLN A 287 -18.02 -28.51 -12.82
N ARG A 288 -18.19 -28.36 -11.51
CA ARG A 288 -19.47 -28.59 -10.81
C ARG A 288 -20.61 -27.71 -11.35
N ARG A 289 -20.28 -26.56 -11.94
CA ARG A 289 -21.23 -25.62 -12.57
C ARG A 289 -21.37 -25.81 -14.07
N GLY A 290 -20.77 -26.86 -14.64
CA GLY A 290 -20.78 -27.12 -16.07
C GLY A 290 -19.96 -26.14 -16.91
N LEU A 291 -19.03 -25.38 -16.28
CA LEU A 291 -18.14 -24.44 -16.95
C LEU A 291 -16.81 -25.14 -17.27
N ALA A 292 -16.46 -25.23 -18.56
CA ALA A 292 -15.13 -25.67 -18.96
C ALA A 292 -14.08 -24.67 -18.47
N ALA A 293 -13.02 -25.16 -17.80
CA ALA A 293 -11.98 -24.35 -17.23
C ALA A 293 -10.60 -24.94 -17.50
N TYR A 294 -9.61 -24.06 -17.72
CA TYR A 294 -8.20 -24.40 -17.92
C TYR A 294 -7.30 -23.66 -16.96
N LEU A 295 -6.16 -24.26 -16.64
CA LEU A 295 -5.08 -23.57 -15.94
C LEU A 295 -4.29 -22.71 -16.91
N TRP A 296 -3.88 -21.53 -16.45
CA TRP A 296 -3.02 -20.64 -17.21
C TRP A 296 -1.68 -21.29 -17.59
N SER A 297 -1.08 -22.08 -16.70
CA SER A 297 0.17 -22.81 -16.95
C SER A 297 0.08 -23.84 -18.10
N GLY A 298 -1.12 -24.28 -18.41
CA GLY A 298 -1.37 -25.18 -19.54
C GLY A 298 -1.53 -24.48 -20.91
N LEU A 299 -1.51 -23.15 -20.92
CA LEU A 299 -1.66 -22.32 -22.11
C LEU A 299 -0.32 -21.70 -22.50
N ASP A 300 -0.04 -21.66 -23.78
CA ASP A 300 1.06 -20.93 -24.37
C ASP A 300 0.65 -20.41 -25.77
N PRO A 301 1.47 -19.58 -26.47
CA PRO A 301 1.11 -19.08 -27.80
C PRO A 301 0.88 -20.16 -28.86
N THR A 302 1.45 -21.37 -28.69
CA THR A 302 1.24 -22.51 -29.59
C THR A 302 0.04 -23.36 -29.17
N ARG A 303 -0.40 -23.24 -27.93
CA ARG A 303 -1.58 -23.90 -27.32
C ARG A 303 -2.43 -22.87 -26.59
N PRO A 304 -3.06 -21.95 -27.32
CA PRO A 304 -3.88 -20.93 -26.71
C PRO A 304 -5.16 -21.53 -26.12
N ARG A 305 -5.89 -20.72 -25.38
CA ARG A 305 -7.17 -21.10 -24.81
C ARG A 305 -8.12 -21.64 -25.88
N PRO A 306 -8.70 -22.84 -25.69
CA PRO A 306 -9.75 -23.36 -26.60
C PRO A 306 -10.97 -22.42 -26.60
N ALA A 307 -11.54 -22.15 -27.77
CA ALA A 307 -12.68 -21.23 -27.90
C ALA A 307 -13.89 -21.64 -27.04
N ALA A 308 -14.10 -22.96 -26.87
CA ALA A 308 -15.16 -23.50 -26.02
C ALA A 308 -14.91 -23.37 -24.52
N CYS A 309 -13.71 -22.91 -24.08
CA CYS A 309 -13.38 -22.78 -22.69
C CYS A 309 -13.62 -21.34 -22.19
N PRO A 310 -14.66 -21.10 -21.40
CA PRO A 310 -15.00 -19.76 -20.94
C PRO A 310 -14.21 -19.32 -19.69
N VAL A 311 -13.53 -20.22 -18.96
CA VAL A 311 -12.85 -19.89 -17.71
C VAL A 311 -11.36 -20.25 -17.79
N VAL A 312 -10.52 -19.30 -17.47
CA VAL A 312 -9.07 -19.50 -17.27
C VAL A 312 -8.71 -19.20 -15.83
N VAL A 313 -8.18 -20.19 -15.13
CA VAL A 313 -7.70 -20.04 -13.74
C VAL A 313 -6.22 -19.73 -13.75
N ILE A 314 -5.84 -18.61 -13.16
CA ILE A 314 -4.47 -18.12 -13.16
C ILE A 314 -3.68 -18.76 -12.02
N ASP A 315 -2.85 -19.72 -12.34
CA ASP A 315 -1.96 -20.45 -11.43
C ASP A 315 -0.50 -19.99 -11.51
N ALA A 316 -0.28 -18.74 -11.98
CA ALA A 316 1.03 -18.12 -12.09
C ALA A 316 1.06 -16.73 -11.46
N MET A 317 2.20 -16.36 -10.90
CA MET A 317 2.41 -15.00 -10.37
C MET A 317 2.78 -14.01 -11.48
N GLY A 318 2.40 -12.72 -11.30
CA GLY A 318 2.80 -11.63 -12.20
C GLY A 318 1.92 -11.45 -13.45
N VAL A 319 0.97 -12.34 -13.70
CA VAL A 319 0.10 -12.32 -14.91
C VAL A 319 -1.05 -11.31 -14.79
N LEU A 320 -1.58 -11.13 -13.58
CA LEU A 320 -2.81 -10.38 -13.31
C LEU A 320 -2.75 -8.93 -13.83
N MET A 321 -1.60 -8.28 -13.72
CA MET A 321 -1.42 -6.92 -14.22
C MET A 321 -1.67 -6.81 -15.72
N GLY A 322 -1.18 -7.75 -16.53
CA GLY A 322 -1.43 -7.79 -17.97
C GLY A 322 -2.89 -8.06 -18.32
N LEU A 323 -3.57 -8.93 -17.54
CA LEU A 323 -4.99 -9.25 -17.74
C LEU A 323 -5.90 -8.03 -17.54
N TYR A 324 -5.59 -7.15 -16.59
CA TYR A 324 -6.33 -5.91 -16.41
C TYR A 324 -6.27 -4.98 -17.63
N GLY A 325 -5.19 -5.05 -18.41
CA GLY A 325 -5.06 -4.29 -19.67
C GLY A 325 -5.96 -4.79 -20.80
N LEU A 326 -6.56 -5.96 -20.67
CA LEU A 326 -7.44 -6.58 -21.67
C LEU A 326 -8.91 -6.62 -21.23
N CYS A 327 -9.22 -6.38 -19.96
CA CYS A 327 -10.54 -6.64 -19.41
C CYS A 327 -11.52 -5.49 -19.63
N GLN A 328 -12.78 -5.84 -19.84
CA GLN A 328 -13.91 -4.92 -19.89
C GLN A 328 -14.47 -4.58 -18.51
N GLY A 329 -14.22 -5.45 -17.50
CA GLY A 329 -14.63 -5.22 -16.13
C GLY A 329 -13.85 -6.10 -15.15
N ALA A 330 -13.31 -5.50 -14.08
CA ALA A 330 -12.54 -6.19 -13.07
C ALA A 330 -13.31 -6.32 -11.75
N TYR A 331 -13.29 -7.48 -11.14
CA TYR A 331 -13.69 -7.70 -9.76
C TYR A 331 -12.46 -7.78 -8.87
N ILE A 332 -12.42 -6.99 -7.82
CA ILE A 332 -11.35 -6.94 -6.83
C ILE A 332 -11.78 -7.72 -5.60
N ALA A 333 -11.14 -8.84 -5.40
CA ALA A 333 -11.54 -9.82 -4.40
C ALA A 333 -10.99 -9.53 -2.98
N ALA A 334 -11.17 -10.49 -2.06
CA ALA A 334 -11.05 -10.32 -0.62
C ALA A 334 -12.04 -9.28 -0.06
N SER A 335 -13.09 -9.00 -0.79
CA SER A 335 -14.02 -7.90 -0.57
C SER A 335 -15.46 -8.35 -0.35
N LEU A 336 -15.91 -9.46 -0.94
CA LEU A 336 -17.17 -10.13 -0.58
C LEU A 336 -17.04 -10.94 0.71
N VAL A 337 -15.83 -11.32 1.07
CA VAL A 337 -15.46 -11.85 2.39
C VAL A 337 -14.81 -10.73 3.22
N ARG A 338 -14.91 -10.80 4.55
CA ARG A 338 -14.35 -9.75 5.45
C ARG A 338 -12.84 -9.87 5.60
N LEU A 339 -12.10 -9.58 4.53
CA LEU A 339 -10.63 -9.69 4.47
C LEU A 339 -9.94 -8.40 4.01
N GLY A 340 -10.63 -7.25 4.04
CA GLY A 340 -10.03 -5.94 3.82
C GLY A 340 -9.84 -5.51 2.37
N GLY A 341 -10.21 -6.36 1.40
CA GLY A 341 -10.07 -6.10 -0.04
C GLY A 341 -8.66 -6.33 -0.60
N GLN A 342 -8.54 -6.15 -1.90
CA GLN A 342 -7.27 -6.10 -2.64
C GLN A 342 -7.15 -4.75 -3.38
N ASN A 343 -6.05 -4.54 -4.09
CA ASN A 343 -5.70 -3.26 -4.67
C ASN A 343 -6.57 -2.88 -5.90
N PRO A 344 -7.52 -1.92 -5.79
CA PRO A 344 -8.37 -1.52 -6.91
C PRO A 344 -7.68 -0.56 -7.89
N MET A 345 -6.51 -0.02 -7.50
CA MET A 345 -5.75 0.89 -8.36
C MET A 345 -5.03 0.14 -9.50
N GLU A 346 -4.85 -1.17 -9.41
CA GLU A 346 -4.22 -1.96 -10.48
C GLU A 346 -5.04 -1.96 -11.77
N PRO A 347 -6.33 -2.36 -11.80
CA PRO A 347 -7.15 -2.20 -12.99
C PRO A 347 -7.35 -0.73 -13.38
N ALA A 348 -7.51 0.17 -12.40
CA ALA A 348 -7.64 1.59 -12.68
C ALA A 348 -6.42 2.19 -13.42
N ALA A 349 -5.21 1.68 -13.18
CA ALA A 349 -4.00 2.09 -13.91
C ALA A 349 -4.08 1.80 -15.43
N TRP A 350 -4.83 0.77 -15.80
CA TRP A 350 -5.13 0.46 -17.21
C TRP A 350 -6.33 1.20 -17.78
N GLY A 351 -7.09 1.88 -16.93
CA GLY A 351 -8.38 2.45 -17.33
C GLY A 351 -9.48 1.39 -17.42
N ALA A 352 -9.35 0.30 -16.69
CA ALA A 352 -10.39 -0.72 -16.58
C ALA A 352 -11.33 -0.37 -15.41
N PRO A 353 -12.67 -0.34 -15.64
CA PRO A 353 -13.62 -0.16 -14.55
C PRO A 353 -13.57 -1.35 -13.61
N CYS A 354 -13.78 -1.10 -12.31
CA CYS A 354 -13.72 -2.17 -11.33
C CYS A 354 -14.89 -2.15 -10.35
N CYS A 355 -15.13 -3.31 -9.75
CA CYS A 355 -16.04 -3.44 -8.62
C CYS A 355 -15.42 -4.29 -7.51
N TYR A 356 -15.98 -4.15 -6.32
CA TYR A 356 -15.57 -4.90 -5.13
C TYR A 356 -16.75 -5.02 -4.16
N GLY A 357 -16.63 -5.95 -3.23
CA GLY A 357 -17.59 -6.13 -2.16
C GLY A 357 -17.49 -5.04 -1.07
N PRO A 358 -18.24 -5.19 0.04
CA PRO A 358 -18.29 -4.18 1.11
C PRO A 358 -17.00 -4.06 1.92
N SER A 359 -16.15 -5.08 1.97
CA SER A 359 -14.92 -5.10 2.77
C SER A 359 -13.74 -4.56 1.96
N MET A 360 -13.39 -3.29 2.18
CA MET A 360 -12.26 -2.59 1.53
C MET A 360 -11.42 -1.81 2.55
N GLU A 361 -11.33 -2.30 3.78
CA GLU A 361 -10.70 -1.58 4.89
C GLU A 361 -9.21 -1.32 4.68
N ASP A 362 -8.50 -2.24 4.00
CA ASP A 362 -7.07 -2.12 3.70
C ASP A 362 -6.77 -1.13 2.56
N PHE A 363 -7.79 -0.82 1.74
CA PHE A 363 -7.73 0.05 0.58
C PHE A 363 -8.85 1.10 0.57
N ALA A 364 -9.32 1.50 1.76
CA ALA A 364 -10.47 2.39 1.90
C ALA A 364 -10.27 3.75 1.19
N ASP A 365 -9.06 4.30 1.24
CA ASP A 365 -8.67 5.53 0.56
C ASP A 365 -8.79 5.41 -0.97
N ALA A 366 -8.30 4.30 -1.52
CA ALA A 366 -8.37 4.02 -2.96
C ALA A 366 -9.81 3.76 -3.42
N ALA A 367 -10.56 2.98 -2.64
CA ALA A 367 -11.96 2.69 -2.92
C ALA A 367 -12.79 3.97 -2.96
N GLU A 368 -12.67 4.82 -1.93
CA GLU A 368 -13.37 6.11 -1.87
C GLU A 368 -13.03 7.02 -3.05
N ALA A 369 -11.75 7.15 -3.39
CA ALA A 369 -11.32 7.99 -4.51
C ALA A 369 -11.85 7.50 -5.87
N LEU A 370 -11.89 6.18 -6.09
CA LEU A 370 -12.40 5.59 -7.33
C LEU A 370 -13.94 5.66 -7.39
N GLU A 371 -14.66 5.47 -6.27
CA GLU A 371 -16.10 5.64 -6.17
C GLU A 371 -16.52 7.08 -6.49
N GLN A 372 -15.84 8.06 -5.88
CA GLN A 372 -16.09 9.49 -6.14
C GLN A 372 -15.85 9.89 -7.60
N ALA A 373 -14.91 9.22 -8.27
CA ALA A 373 -14.64 9.41 -9.68
C ALA A 373 -15.59 8.64 -10.63
N GLY A 374 -16.52 7.84 -10.09
CA GLY A 374 -17.38 6.95 -10.87
C GLY A 374 -16.66 5.77 -11.54
N ALA A 375 -15.43 5.50 -11.13
CA ALA A 375 -14.56 4.47 -11.73
C ALA A 375 -14.73 3.09 -11.08
N ALA A 376 -15.35 3.03 -9.91
CA ALA A 376 -15.58 1.79 -9.18
C ALA A 376 -16.98 1.74 -8.59
N ARG A 377 -17.48 0.50 -8.38
CA ARG A 377 -18.80 0.22 -7.80
C ARG A 377 -18.69 -0.80 -6.67
N ARG A 378 -19.40 -0.58 -5.57
CA ARG A 378 -19.61 -1.63 -4.56
C ARG A 378 -20.71 -2.59 -5.02
N VAL A 379 -20.51 -3.88 -4.76
CA VAL A 379 -21.44 -4.96 -5.07
C VAL A 379 -21.65 -5.86 -3.84
N ASP A 380 -22.81 -6.47 -3.72
CA ASP A 380 -23.24 -7.24 -2.54
C ASP A 380 -23.38 -8.74 -2.79
N GLY A 381 -22.61 -9.28 -3.73
CA GLY A 381 -22.62 -10.71 -4.02
C GLY A 381 -22.72 -11.02 -5.51
N ALA A 382 -23.11 -12.25 -5.84
CA ALA A 382 -23.14 -12.74 -7.22
C ALA A 382 -24.07 -11.91 -8.12
N GLY A 383 -25.23 -11.48 -7.61
CA GLY A 383 -26.19 -10.68 -8.38
C GLY A 383 -25.65 -9.32 -8.75
N GLY A 384 -25.11 -8.57 -7.77
CA GLY A 384 -24.49 -7.27 -8.00
C GLY A 384 -23.25 -7.35 -8.89
N LEU A 385 -22.44 -8.39 -8.75
CA LEU A 385 -21.28 -8.65 -9.60
C LEU A 385 -21.70 -8.96 -11.05
N ALA A 386 -22.72 -9.77 -11.25
CA ALA A 386 -23.26 -10.07 -12.59
C ALA A 386 -23.81 -8.81 -13.27
N ALA A 387 -24.56 -7.97 -12.51
CA ALA A 387 -25.06 -6.70 -13.01
C ALA A 387 -23.93 -5.76 -13.42
N PHE A 388 -22.90 -5.61 -12.58
CA PHE A 388 -21.74 -4.78 -12.93
C PHE A 388 -21.05 -5.25 -14.21
N TRP A 389 -20.75 -6.54 -14.34
CA TRP A 389 -20.13 -7.09 -15.53
C TRP A 389 -21.03 -6.96 -16.76
N GLY A 390 -22.35 -7.22 -16.60
CA GLY A 390 -23.32 -7.02 -17.66
C GLY A 390 -23.36 -5.58 -18.17
N ASP A 391 -23.40 -4.59 -17.26
CA ASP A 391 -23.35 -3.16 -17.60
C ASP A 391 -22.09 -2.78 -18.39
N CYS A 392 -20.92 -3.32 -17.98
CA CYS A 392 -19.66 -3.10 -18.69
C CYS A 392 -19.69 -3.62 -20.14
N LEU A 393 -20.39 -4.74 -20.38
CA LEU A 393 -20.50 -5.36 -21.71
C LEU A 393 -21.59 -4.73 -22.57
N LEU A 394 -22.69 -4.29 -21.97
CA LEU A 394 -23.82 -3.65 -22.66
C LEU A 394 -23.49 -2.22 -23.10
N ALA A 395 -22.73 -1.48 -22.30
CA ALA A 395 -22.41 -0.08 -22.55
C ALA A 395 -20.88 0.15 -22.51
N PRO A 396 -20.10 -0.38 -23.46
CA PRO A 396 -18.64 -0.33 -23.43
C PRO A 396 -18.09 1.10 -23.45
N GLY A 397 -18.76 2.07 -24.07
CA GLY A 397 -18.37 3.48 -24.04
C GLY A 397 -18.47 4.10 -22.64
N VAL A 398 -19.50 3.74 -21.85
CA VAL A 398 -19.64 4.19 -20.46
C VAL A 398 -18.58 3.52 -19.59
N ALA A 399 -18.37 2.22 -19.76
CA ALA A 399 -17.34 1.47 -19.04
C ALA A 399 -15.94 2.06 -19.31
N GLN A 400 -15.62 2.42 -20.55
CA GLN A 400 -14.37 3.05 -20.92
C GLN A 400 -14.21 4.46 -20.30
N ALA A 401 -15.28 5.27 -20.28
CA ALA A 401 -15.25 6.58 -19.63
C ALA A 401 -15.00 6.46 -18.13
N ASN A 402 -15.68 5.53 -17.45
CA ASN A 402 -15.47 5.25 -16.03
C ASN A 402 -14.04 4.75 -15.76
N GLY A 403 -13.53 3.86 -16.59
CA GLY A 403 -12.15 3.41 -16.49
C GLY A 403 -11.12 4.53 -16.68
N ALA A 404 -11.34 5.41 -17.67
CA ALA A 404 -10.50 6.58 -17.90
C ALA A 404 -10.47 7.52 -16.69
N ALA A 405 -11.62 7.75 -16.03
CA ALA A 405 -11.69 8.49 -14.78
C ALA A 405 -10.84 7.83 -13.68
N GLY A 406 -10.88 6.50 -13.55
CA GLY A 406 -10.03 5.75 -12.64
C GLY A 406 -8.54 5.93 -12.91
N ARG A 407 -8.13 5.90 -14.18
CA ARG A 407 -6.74 6.15 -14.57
C ARG A 407 -6.27 7.55 -14.20
N GLN A 408 -7.15 8.56 -14.28
CA GLN A 408 -6.84 9.91 -13.82
C GLN A 408 -6.62 9.97 -12.30
N VAL A 409 -7.38 9.19 -11.51
CA VAL A 409 -7.13 9.06 -10.06
C VAL A 409 -5.74 8.49 -9.82
N VAL A 410 -5.38 7.40 -10.50
CA VAL A 410 -4.04 6.79 -10.38
C VAL A 410 -2.95 7.78 -10.81
N ALA A 411 -3.15 8.52 -11.91
CA ALA A 411 -2.17 9.51 -12.39
C ALA A 411 -1.91 10.62 -11.37
N ARG A 412 -2.95 11.15 -10.74
CA ARG A 412 -2.81 12.13 -9.65
C ARG A 412 -2.02 11.57 -8.48
N TRP A 413 -2.27 10.32 -8.09
CA TRP A 413 -1.60 9.70 -6.95
C TRP A 413 -0.20 9.18 -7.27
N SER A 414 0.08 8.83 -8.53
CA SER A 414 1.43 8.45 -8.96
C SER A 414 2.44 9.59 -8.84
N GLY A 415 1.99 10.85 -8.90
CA GLY A 415 2.82 12.02 -8.67
C GLY A 415 3.13 12.32 -7.21
N ALA A 416 2.46 11.66 -6.26
CA ALA A 416 2.58 11.96 -4.82
C ALA A 416 4.02 11.86 -4.29
N ALA A 417 4.81 10.90 -4.76
CA ALA A 417 6.20 10.74 -4.34
C ALA A 417 7.14 11.86 -4.84
N ARG A 418 6.78 12.53 -5.95
CA ARG A 418 7.52 13.71 -6.45
C ARG A 418 7.07 14.99 -5.79
N ALA A 419 5.79 15.07 -5.42
CA ALA A 419 5.20 16.23 -4.79
C ALA A 419 5.59 16.33 -3.30
N ALA A 420 5.82 15.20 -2.68
CA ALA A 420 6.24 15.06 -1.29
C ALA A 420 7.73 15.31 -1.10
#